data_2efa44aff7a1c098fbb6a0a0a73dd12b
#
_entry.id   2efa44aff7a1c098fbb6a0a0a73dd12b
#
_cell.length_a   1.000
_cell.length_b   1.000
_cell.length_c   1.000
_cell.angle_alpha   90.00
_cell.angle_beta   90.00
_cell.angle_gamma   90.00
#
_symmetry.space_group_name_H-M   'P 1'
#
loop_
_entity.id
_entity.type
_entity.pdbx_description
1 polymer ?
#
loop_
_entity_poly.entity_id
_entity_poly.type
_entity_poly.pdbx_seq_one_letter_code
_entity_poly.pdbx_strand_id
1 'polypeptide(L)'
;MKIITVWNLKGGTGKTTTTFNLAANLANDNKVLLLDLDMQANLTSFFDIDTKKYKTNRPDIAALLNSTLPTSKSIYHSRFDNIDFIKGSNDVMKIQLSDTNVLGSHLVEVASEYDICLIDCHPDASMLSENALAIADLVLIPINLDGFSRDNLNLVIKEIIDLESRCGEINFKILVNKLKNLRSQRLVYKDLIENHDYPVLATSVSDYSGIQSALLRHKPLYMHRSKSAVNEDYTELANEIAEILDRMGDR
;
A
#
# COMPACT_ATOMS: atom_id res chain seq x y z
N MET A 1 -15.62 -0.89 4.98
CA MET A 1 -14.16 -1.08 4.74
C MET A 1 -13.66 0.05 3.88
N LYS A 2 -12.63 0.78 4.30
CA LYS A 2 -11.92 1.78 3.50
C LYS A 2 -10.73 1.14 2.78
N ILE A 3 -10.48 1.52 1.53
CA ILE A 3 -9.43 0.92 0.69
C ILE A 3 -8.31 1.92 0.47
N ILE A 4 -7.09 1.55 0.84
CA ILE A 4 -5.87 2.33 0.63
C ILE A 4 -4.96 1.55 -0.32
N THR A 5 -4.64 2.14 -1.47
CA THR A 5 -3.73 1.54 -2.44
C THR A 5 -2.37 2.23 -2.39
N VAL A 6 -1.30 1.48 -2.12
CA VAL A 6 0.07 2.00 -2.10
C VAL A 6 0.72 1.72 -3.45
N TRP A 7 0.88 2.77 -4.25
CA TRP A 7 1.32 2.64 -5.64
C TRP A 7 2.33 3.69 -6.07
N ASN A 8 3.21 3.32 -6.97
CA ASN A 8 4.11 4.21 -7.70
C ASN A 8 4.73 3.41 -8.86
N LEU A 9 4.91 4.02 -10.02
CA LEU A 9 5.58 3.43 -11.18
C LEU A 9 7.05 3.11 -10.93
N LYS A 10 7.70 3.85 -10.04
CA LYS A 10 9.12 3.66 -9.70
C LYS A 10 9.29 2.53 -8.69
N GLY A 11 10.19 1.60 -8.99
CA GLY A 11 10.66 0.59 -8.05
C GLY A 11 11.51 1.20 -6.94
N GLY A 12 11.53 0.57 -5.75
CA GLY A 12 12.40 0.98 -4.64
C GLY A 12 11.97 2.24 -3.87
N THR A 13 10.79 2.80 -4.13
CA THR A 13 10.24 3.94 -3.38
C THR A 13 9.76 3.59 -1.97
N GLY A 14 9.67 2.29 -1.67
CA GLY A 14 9.29 1.79 -0.35
C GLY A 14 7.82 1.42 -0.21
N LYS A 15 7.10 1.12 -1.31
CA LYS A 15 5.69 0.69 -1.30
C LYS A 15 5.43 -0.39 -0.26
N THR A 16 6.00 -1.56 -0.45
CA THR A 16 5.84 -2.73 0.45
C THR A 16 6.18 -2.42 1.91
N THR A 17 7.30 -1.69 2.14
CA THR A 17 7.72 -1.31 3.49
C THR A 17 6.72 -0.37 4.14
N THR A 18 6.17 0.58 3.37
CA THR A 18 5.14 1.50 3.84
C THR A 18 3.85 0.73 4.13
N THR A 19 3.38 -0.11 3.21
CA THR A 19 2.18 -0.94 3.39
C THR A 19 2.26 -1.76 4.67
N PHE A 20 3.39 -2.44 4.89
CA PHE A 20 3.57 -3.29 6.06
C PHE A 20 3.56 -2.50 7.38
N ASN A 21 4.32 -1.41 7.48
CA ASN A 21 4.41 -0.66 8.73
C ASN A 21 3.16 0.20 8.99
N LEU A 22 2.53 0.71 7.94
CA LEU A 22 1.25 1.41 8.05
C LEU A 22 0.15 0.45 8.54
N ALA A 23 0.05 -0.75 7.94
CA ALA A 23 -0.90 -1.78 8.38
C ALA A 23 -0.72 -2.12 9.85
N ALA A 24 0.54 -2.29 10.28
CA ALA A 24 0.86 -2.64 11.65
C ALA A 24 0.48 -1.55 12.67
N ASN A 25 0.52 -0.27 12.28
CA ASN A 25 0.07 0.84 13.13
C ASN A 25 -1.48 0.97 13.11
N LEU A 26 -2.11 0.87 11.94
CA LEU A 26 -3.57 0.94 11.80
C LEU A 26 -4.29 -0.21 12.51
N ALA A 27 -3.66 -1.38 12.61
CA ALA A 27 -4.22 -2.56 13.27
C ALA A 27 -4.37 -2.43 14.80
N ASN A 28 -3.85 -1.36 15.40
CA ASN A 28 -4.10 -1.07 16.82
C ASN A 28 -5.59 -0.82 17.10
N ASP A 29 -6.29 -0.16 16.17
CA ASP A 29 -7.68 0.27 16.36
C ASP A 29 -8.61 -0.29 15.27
N ASN A 30 -8.08 -0.97 14.24
CA ASN A 30 -8.82 -1.43 13.07
C ASN A 30 -8.55 -2.90 12.76
N LYS A 31 -9.51 -3.57 12.15
CA LYS A 31 -9.30 -4.87 11.51
C LYS A 31 -8.86 -4.65 10.05
N VAL A 32 -7.64 -5.07 9.74
CA VAL A 32 -6.95 -4.77 8.49
C VAL A 32 -6.86 -6.01 7.60
N LEU A 33 -7.25 -5.87 6.33
CA LEU A 33 -6.98 -6.83 5.28
C LEU A 33 -5.84 -6.32 4.39
N LEU A 34 -4.85 -7.16 4.14
CA LEU A 34 -3.73 -6.85 3.24
C LEU A 34 -3.84 -7.63 1.93
N LEU A 35 -3.58 -6.97 0.82
CA LEU A 35 -3.45 -7.60 -0.49
C LEU A 35 -2.05 -7.33 -1.06
N ASP A 36 -1.41 -8.39 -1.53
CA ASP A 36 -0.11 -8.31 -2.22
C ASP A 36 -0.32 -8.55 -3.72
N LEU A 37 -0.26 -7.45 -4.50
CA LEU A 37 -0.38 -7.49 -5.96
C LEU A 37 0.99 -7.43 -6.65
N ASP A 38 2.10 -7.41 -5.89
CA ASP A 38 3.43 -7.46 -6.46
C ASP A 38 3.82 -8.90 -6.83
N MET A 39 4.25 -9.13 -8.08
CA MET A 39 4.74 -10.43 -8.53
C MET A 39 5.91 -10.97 -7.69
N GLN A 40 6.66 -10.10 -7.01
CA GLN A 40 7.74 -10.50 -6.10
C GLN A 40 7.22 -11.03 -4.77
N ALA A 41 5.94 -10.84 -4.46
CA ALA A 41 5.29 -11.28 -3.25
C ALA A 41 6.06 -10.93 -1.96
N ASN A 42 6.67 -9.74 -1.95
CA ASN A 42 7.49 -9.28 -0.84
C ASN A 42 6.66 -9.04 0.44
N LEU A 43 5.47 -8.45 0.32
CA LEU A 43 4.56 -8.27 1.44
C LEU A 43 4.15 -9.62 2.04
N THR A 44 3.83 -10.58 1.18
CA THR A 44 3.50 -11.97 1.57
C THR A 44 4.62 -12.60 2.39
N SER A 45 5.88 -12.42 2.00
CA SER A 45 7.02 -13.00 2.70
C SER A 45 7.18 -12.46 4.13
N PHE A 46 6.73 -11.23 4.38
CA PHE A 46 6.73 -10.64 5.73
C PHE A 46 5.83 -11.36 6.72
N PHE A 47 4.68 -11.79 6.25
CA PHE A 47 3.67 -12.38 7.11
C PHE A 47 3.93 -13.85 7.41
N ASP A 48 5.01 -14.40 6.83
CA ASP A 48 5.49 -15.78 6.95
C ASP A 48 4.46 -16.69 7.64
N ILE A 49 3.65 -17.32 6.81
CA ILE A 49 2.50 -18.07 7.30
C ILE A 49 3.05 -19.23 8.08
N ASP A 50 2.59 -19.40 9.29
CA ASP A 50 2.68 -20.70 9.95
C ASP A 50 1.90 -21.73 9.13
N THR A 51 2.58 -22.27 8.11
CA THR A 51 2.04 -23.31 7.22
C THR A 51 1.56 -24.53 7.99
N LYS A 52 2.00 -24.70 9.24
CA LYS A 52 1.51 -25.74 10.16
C LYS A 52 0.08 -25.47 10.62
N LYS A 53 -0.34 -24.22 10.69
CA LYS A 53 -1.70 -23.82 11.08
C LYS A 53 -2.71 -24.06 9.97
N TYR A 54 -2.29 -24.00 8.72
CA TYR A 54 -3.15 -24.21 7.55
C TYR A 54 -2.79 -25.54 6.88
N LYS A 55 -3.63 -26.54 7.05
CA LYS A 55 -3.44 -27.89 6.46
C LYS A 55 -3.54 -27.92 4.93
N THR A 56 -4.07 -26.86 4.32
CA THR A 56 -4.23 -26.71 2.87
C THR A 56 -3.79 -25.32 2.43
N ASN A 57 -3.08 -25.24 1.30
CA ASN A 57 -2.84 -23.96 0.64
C ASN A 57 -4.20 -23.35 0.25
N ARG A 58 -4.45 -22.12 0.71
CA ARG A 58 -5.55 -21.31 0.22
C ARG A 58 -5.17 -20.69 -1.12
N PRO A 59 -6.13 -20.36 -1.99
CA PRO A 59 -5.87 -19.66 -3.23
C PRO A 59 -5.09 -18.36 -2.96
N ASP A 60 -4.12 -18.06 -3.79
CA ASP A 60 -3.45 -16.76 -3.81
C ASP A 60 -4.28 -15.73 -4.61
N ILE A 61 -3.79 -14.51 -4.72
CA ILE A 61 -4.50 -13.43 -5.42
C ILE A 61 -4.72 -13.78 -6.90
N ALA A 62 -3.78 -14.45 -7.55
CA ALA A 62 -3.93 -14.83 -8.95
C ALA A 62 -5.04 -15.87 -9.15
N ALA A 63 -5.08 -16.86 -8.28
CA ALA A 63 -6.14 -17.87 -8.30
C ALA A 63 -7.50 -17.26 -7.95
N LEU A 64 -7.55 -16.32 -7.00
CA LEU A 64 -8.78 -15.60 -6.64
C LEU A 64 -9.35 -14.84 -7.84
N LEU A 65 -8.54 -13.98 -8.47
CA LEU A 65 -8.98 -13.12 -9.58
C LEU A 65 -9.38 -13.88 -10.85
N ASN A 66 -8.88 -15.12 -11.02
CA ASN A 66 -9.24 -16.00 -12.14
C ASN A 66 -10.39 -16.96 -11.82
N SER A 67 -11.05 -16.82 -10.69
CA SER A 67 -12.05 -17.79 -10.24
C SER A 67 -13.34 -17.12 -9.76
N THR A 68 -14.35 -17.94 -9.56
CA THR A 68 -15.60 -17.57 -8.88
C THR A 68 -15.62 -18.02 -7.40
N LEU A 69 -14.44 -18.30 -6.84
CA LEU A 69 -14.33 -18.72 -5.45
C LEU A 69 -14.64 -17.54 -4.51
N PRO A 70 -15.32 -17.79 -3.40
CA PRO A 70 -15.53 -16.76 -2.38
C PRO A 70 -14.19 -16.21 -1.87
N THR A 71 -14.07 -14.89 -1.76
CA THR A 71 -12.86 -14.19 -1.31
C THR A 71 -12.35 -14.69 0.04
N SER A 72 -13.26 -15.05 0.95
CA SER A 72 -12.93 -15.63 2.26
C SER A 72 -12.08 -16.90 2.20
N LYS A 73 -12.08 -17.62 1.06
CA LYS A 73 -11.24 -18.81 0.86
C LYS A 73 -9.77 -18.48 0.62
N SER A 74 -9.46 -17.25 0.19
CA SER A 74 -8.09 -16.76 -0.07
C SER A 74 -7.46 -16.04 1.13
N ILE A 75 -8.23 -15.74 2.17
CA ILE A 75 -7.77 -14.99 3.33
C ILE A 75 -7.00 -15.87 4.30
N TYR A 76 -5.81 -15.42 4.69
CA TYR A 76 -4.98 -16.01 5.74
C TYR A 76 -4.96 -15.09 6.96
N HIS A 77 -5.13 -15.65 8.13
CA HIS A 77 -4.87 -14.94 9.37
C HIS A 77 -3.36 -14.83 9.58
N SER A 78 -2.88 -13.65 9.81
CA SER A 78 -1.46 -13.44 10.11
C SER A 78 -1.16 -13.79 11.59
N ARG A 79 0.13 -13.74 11.93
CA ARG A 79 0.56 -13.86 13.34
C ARG A 79 0.44 -12.54 14.11
N PHE A 80 0.04 -11.46 13.45
CA PHE A 80 -0.20 -10.16 14.05
C PHE A 80 -1.68 -10.00 14.28
N ASP A 81 -2.03 -9.51 15.47
CA ASP A 81 -3.43 -9.28 15.81
C ASP A 81 -4.07 -8.27 14.84
N ASN A 82 -5.33 -8.50 14.52
CA ASN A 82 -6.14 -7.67 13.64
C ASN A 82 -5.62 -7.51 12.19
N ILE A 83 -4.65 -8.32 11.74
CA ILE A 83 -4.16 -8.31 10.36
C ILE A 83 -4.39 -9.67 9.70
N ASP A 84 -5.20 -9.65 8.65
CA ASP A 84 -5.39 -10.78 7.74
C ASP A 84 -4.84 -10.41 6.36
N PHE A 85 -4.55 -11.40 5.51
CA PHE A 85 -3.98 -11.09 4.20
C PHE A 85 -4.33 -12.12 3.13
N ILE A 86 -4.32 -11.66 1.87
CA ILE A 86 -4.38 -12.47 0.66
C ILE A 86 -2.98 -12.47 0.05
N LYS A 87 -2.43 -13.67 -0.17
CA LYS A 87 -1.08 -13.86 -0.70
C LYS A 87 -0.91 -13.32 -2.09
N GLY A 88 0.23 -12.67 -2.33
CA GLY A 88 0.76 -12.43 -3.66
C GLY A 88 1.15 -13.71 -4.40
N SER A 89 1.30 -13.58 -5.70
CA SER A 89 1.68 -14.68 -6.58
C SER A 89 2.48 -14.18 -7.78
N ASN A 90 3.49 -14.93 -8.20
CA ASN A 90 4.18 -14.66 -9.47
C ASN A 90 3.26 -14.79 -10.68
N ASP A 91 2.13 -15.49 -10.54
CA ASP A 91 1.16 -15.71 -11.60
C ASP A 91 0.26 -14.49 -11.87
N VAL A 92 0.31 -13.43 -11.05
CA VAL A 92 -0.44 -12.18 -11.27
C VAL A 92 -0.15 -11.56 -12.64
N MET A 93 1.07 -11.72 -13.16
CA MET A 93 1.46 -11.23 -14.49
C MET A 93 0.78 -11.97 -15.65
N LYS A 94 0.19 -13.13 -15.39
CA LYS A 94 -0.51 -13.95 -16.40
C LYS A 94 -2.01 -13.67 -16.42
N ILE A 95 -2.50 -12.89 -15.46
CA ILE A 95 -3.92 -12.58 -15.33
C ILE A 95 -4.32 -11.60 -16.43
N GLN A 96 -5.40 -11.91 -17.13
CA GLN A 96 -6.06 -10.99 -18.04
C GLN A 96 -7.40 -10.58 -17.44
N LEU A 97 -7.43 -9.40 -16.83
CA LEU A 97 -8.66 -8.85 -16.27
C LEU A 97 -9.51 -8.24 -17.37
N SER A 98 -10.83 -8.43 -17.30
CA SER A 98 -11.79 -7.94 -18.29
C SER A 98 -12.04 -6.44 -18.18
N ASP A 99 -11.94 -5.90 -16.95
CA ASP A 99 -12.22 -4.50 -16.63
C ASP A 99 -11.56 -4.08 -15.31
N THR A 100 -11.74 -2.83 -14.91
CA THR A 100 -11.13 -2.23 -13.70
C THR A 100 -11.89 -2.53 -12.41
N ASN A 101 -12.96 -3.33 -12.42
CA ASN A 101 -13.77 -3.59 -11.23
C ASN A 101 -13.73 -5.06 -10.74
N VAL A 102 -12.91 -5.89 -11.34
CA VAL A 102 -12.82 -7.32 -10.96
C VAL A 102 -12.39 -7.46 -9.50
N LEU A 103 -11.35 -6.74 -9.09
CA LEU A 103 -10.87 -6.74 -7.69
C LEU A 103 -11.93 -6.21 -6.72
N GLY A 104 -12.63 -5.13 -7.11
CA GLY A 104 -13.71 -4.54 -6.31
C GLY A 104 -14.84 -5.54 -6.04
N SER A 105 -15.23 -6.30 -7.05
CA SER A 105 -16.26 -7.33 -6.91
C SER A 105 -15.92 -8.40 -5.87
N HIS A 106 -14.65 -8.79 -5.78
CA HIS A 106 -14.17 -9.72 -4.76
C HIS A 106 -14.15 -9.07 -3.36
N LEU A 107 -13.68 -7.82 -3.25
CA LEU A 107 -13.55 -7.16 -1.94
C LEU A 107 -14.91 -6.83 -1.30
N VAL A 108 -15.95 -6.57 -2.09
CA VAL A 108 -17.30 -6.35 -1.57
C VAL A 108 -17.80 -7.54 -0.74
N GLU A 109 -17.42 -8.78 -1.09
CA GLU A 109 -17.85 -9.98 -0.36
C GLU A 109 -17.41 -9.99 1.11
N VAL A 110 -16.30 -9.34 1.43
CA VAL A 110 -15.69 -9.33 2.77
C VAL A 110 -15.66 -7.94 3.40
N ALA A 111 -16.26 -6.94 2.75
CA ALA A 111 -16.20 -5.54 3.16
C ALA A 111 -16.78 -5.28 4.56
N SER A 112 -17.73 -6.10 5.03
CA SER A 112 -18.29 -6.00 6.38
C SER A 112 -17.42 -6.61 7.48
N GLU A 113 -16.37 -7.34 7.12
CA GLU A 113 -15.50 -8.05 8.06
C GLU A 113 -14.25 -7.24 8.44
N TYR A 114 -13.93 -6.19 7.68
CA TYR A 114 -12.73 -5.38 7.84
C TYR A 114 -13.06 -3.88 7.86
N ASP A 115 -12.27 -3.13 8.61
CA ASP A 115 -12.35 -1.67 8.65
C ASP A 115 -11.54 -1.04 7.53
N ILE A 116 -10.34 -1.58 7.28
CA ILE A 116 -9.38 -1.09 6.29
C ILE A 116 -8.85 -2.24 5.43
N CYS A 117 -8.72 -1.97 4.13
CA CYS A 117 -7.96 -2.79 3.20
C CYS A 117 -6.75 -2.01 2.69
N LEU A 118 -5.54 -2.58 2.82
CA LEU A 118 -4.32 -2.02 2.23
C LEU A 118 -3.84 -2.91 1.08
N ILE A 119 -3.57 -2.28 -0.06
CA ILE A 119 -3.13 -2.96 -1.29
C ILE A 119 -1.70 -2.53 -1.64
N ASP A 120 -0.76 -3.47 -1.69
CA ASP A 120 0.62 -3.26 -2.16
C ASP A 120 0.71 -3.59 -3.65
N CYS A 121 0.99 -2.59 -4.48
CA CYS A 121 1.00 -2.73 -5.94
C CYS A 121 2.40 -2.94 -6.51
N HIS A 122 2.46 -3.68 -7.62
CA HIS A 122 3.64 -3.71 -8.48
C HIS A 122 3.94 -2.32 -9.07
N PRO A 123 5.21 -1.99 -9.39
CA PRO A 123 5.57 -0.70 -9.99
C PRO A 123 5.29 -0.65 -11.50
N ASP A 124 4.02 -0.73 -11.88
CA ASP A 124 3.55 -0.67 -13.25
C ASP A 124 2.18 0.05 -13.38
N ALA A 125 1.71 0.21 -14.61
CA ALA A 125 0.38 0.68 -14.96
C ALA A 125 -0.42 -0.43 -15.66
N SER A 126 -0.33 -1.66 -15.16
CA SER A 126 -1.10 -2.79 -15.70
C SER A 126 -2.57 -2.70 -15.29
N MET A 127 -3.43 -3.46 -15.98
CA MET A 127 -4.85 -3.58 -15.63
C MET A 127 -5.05 -4.02 -14.16
N LEU A 128 -4.10 -4.77 -13.59
CA LEU A 128 -4.16 -5.16 -12.18
C LEU A 128 -3.94 -3.96 -11.25
N SER A 129 -2.92 -3.12 -11.54
CA SER A 129 -2.69 -1.87 -10.82
C SER A 129 -3.88 -0.90 -11.00
N GLU A 130 -4.43 -0.79 -12.22
CA GLU A 130 -5.63 0.02 -12.47
C GLU A 130 -6.84 -0.46 -11.66
N ASN A 131 -7.04 -1.77 -11.49
CA ASN A 131 -8.08 -2.31 -10.61
C ASN A 131 -7.92 -1.84 -9.17
N ALA A 132 -6.70 -1.84 -8.64
CA ALA A 132 -6.43 -1.40 -7.28
C ALA A 132 -6.61 0.12 -7.11
N LEU A 133 -6.23 0.91 -8.13
CA LEU A 133 -6.39 2.37 -8.12
C LEU A 133 -7.86 2.79 -8.24
N ALA A 134 -8.63 2.13 -9.11
CA ALA A 134 -10.02 2.47 -9.40
C ALA A 134 -10.95 2.28 -8.18
N ILE A 135 -10.64 1.36 -7.29
CA ILE A 135 -11.44 1.04 -6.11
C ILE A 135 -10.95 1.72 -4.82
N ALA A 136 -9.82 2.44 -4.89
CA ALA A 136 -9.22 3.03 -3.72
C ALA A 136 -10.01 4.25 -3.20
N ASP A 137 -10.31 4.28 -1.91
CA ASP A 137 -10.73 5.52 -1.24
C ASP A 137 -9.55 6.51 -1.19
N LEU A 138 -8.32 5.99 -1.04
CA LEU A 138 -7.10 6.78 -1.02
C LEU A 138 -5.94 6.04 -1.71
N VAL A 139 -5.30 6.69 -2.67
CA VAL A 139 -4.03 6.23 -3.25
C VAL A 139 -2.87 6.92 -2.54
N LEU A 140 -1.99 6.14 -1.93
CA LEU A 140 -0.76 6.63 -1.28
C LEU A 140 0.43 6.42 -2.21
N ILE A 141 1.12 7.52 -2.57
CA ILE A 141 2.22 7.52 -3.53
C ILE A 141 3.54 7.81 -2.79
N PRO A 142 4.27 6.77 -2.35
CA PRO A 142 5.57 6.99 -1.72
C PRO A 142 6.62 7.41 -2.76
N ILE A 143 7.32 8.50 -2.50
CA ILE A 143 8.40 9.03 -3.34
C ILE A 143 9.70 9.19 -2.54
N ASN A 144 10.83 9.05 -3.21
CA ASN A 144 12.14 9.44 -2.67
C ASN A 144 12.52 10.78 -3.27
N LEU A 145 13.05 11.71 -2.47
CA LEU A 145 13.50 13.03 -2.95
C LEU A 145 14.88 12.91 -3.62
N ASP A 146 14.89 12.51 -4.86
CA ASP A 146 16.08 12.47 -5.73
C ASP A 146 15.93 13.42 -6.92
N GLY A 147 16.99 13.57 -7.74
CA GLY A 147 16.98 14.48 -8.87
C GLY A 147 15.93 14.22 -9.96
N PHE A 148 15.33 13.03 -9.95
CA PHE A 148 14.30 12.60 -10.91
C PHE A 148 12.89 12.54 -10.30
N SER A 149 12.73 12.98 -9.06
CA SER A 149 11.46 12.84 -8.32
C SER A 149 10.31 13.54 -9.03
N ARG A 150 10.53 14.76 -9.54
CA ARG A 150 9.52 15.53 -10.24
C ARG A 150 9.07 14.86 -11.54
N ASP A 151 10.01 14.42 -12.37
CA ASP A 151 9.69 13.78 -13.66
C ASP A 151 8.93 12.48 -13.45
N ASN A 152 9.35 11.68 -12.48
CA ASN A 152 8.64 10.46 -12.09
C ASN A 152 7.24 10.76 -11.54
N LEU A 153 7.08 11.80 -10.73
CA LEU A 153 5.79 12.20 -10.18
C LEU A 153 4.84 12.70 -11.28
N ASN A 154 5.33 13.46 -12.26
CA ASN A 154 4.54 13.88 -13.41
C ASN A 154 4.01 12.68 -14.21
N LEU A 155 4.82 11.63 -14.39
CA LEU A 155 4.38 10.39 -15.04
C LEU A 155 3.28 9.69 -14.22
N VAL A 156 3.49 9.57 -12.92
CA VAL A 156 2.51 8.96 -11.99
C VAL A 156 1.18 9.72 -12.02
N ILE A 157 1.20 11.04 -11.95
CA ILE A 157 0.00 11.87 -11.99
C ILE A 157 -0.71 11.75 -13.33
N LYS A 158 0.05 11.69 -14.43
CA LYS A 158 -0.53 11.48 -15.76
C LYS A 158 -1.30 10.15 -15.83
N GLU A 159 -0.73 9.06 -15.34
CA GLU A 159 -1.44 7.76 -15.28
C GLU A 159 -2.72 7.83 -14.44
N ILE A 160 -2.69 8.56 -13.31
CA ILE A 160 -3.90 8.77 -12.49
C ILE A 160 -4.97 9.53 -13.29
N ILE A 161 -4.60 10.65 -13.93
CA ILE A 161 -5.54 11.46 -14.73
C ILE A 161 -6.12 10.63 -15.91
N ASP A 162 -5.29 9.85 -16.59
CA ASP A 162 -5.72 8.98 -17.68
C ASP A 162 -6.71 7.91 -17.16
N LEU A 163 -6.51 7.38 -15.95
CA LEU A 163 -7.42 6.44 -15.33
C LEU A 163 -8.72 7.11 -14.84
N GLU A 164 -8.64 8.31 -14.26
CA GLU A 164 -9.82 9.08 -13.83
C GLU A 164 -10.83 9.29 -14.95
N SER A 165 -10.35 9.44 -16.18
CA SER A 165 -11.23 9.58 -17.35
C SER A 165 -12.11 8.34 -17.61
N ARG A 166 -11.75 7.19 -17.03
CA ARG A 166 -12.43 5.89 -17.21
C ARG A 166 -13.22 5.45 -15.98
N CYS A 167 -12.77 5.78 -14.78
CA CYS A 167 -13.36 5.27 -13.54
C CYS A 167 -13.85 6.35 -12.55
N GLY A 168 -13.67 7.64 -12.87
CA GLY A 168 -14.02 8.75 -11.98
C GLY A 168 -12.84 9.25 -11.14
N GLU A 169 -13.09 10.21 -10.26
CA GLU A 169 -12.08 10.88 -9.43
C GLU A 169 -11.31 9.90 -8.54
N ILE A 170 -9.99 10.01 -8.54
CA ILE A 170 -9.07 9.22 -7.70
C ILE A 170 -8.41 10.14 -6.67
N ASN A 171 -8.76 9.95 -5.41
CA ASN A 171 -8.11 10.68 -4.33
C ASN A 171 -6.71 10.12 -4.09
N PHE A 172 -5.69 10.96 -4.17
CA PHE A 172 -4.33 10.54 -3.88
C PHE A 172 -3.58 11.50 -2.96
N LYS A 173 -2.59 10.97 -2.26
CA LYS A 173 -1.63 11.73 -1.45
C LYS A 173 -0.22 11.23 -1.71
N ILE A 174 0.72 12.18 -1.68
CA ILE A 174 2.14 11.90 -1.88
C ILE A 174 2.81 11.79 -0.52
N LEU A 175 3.47 10.65 -0.28
CA LEU A 175 4.28 10.41 0.91
C LEU A 175 5.76 10.61 0.58
N VAL A 176 6.40 11.58 1.19
CA VAL A 176 7.86 11.70 1.15
C VAL A 176 8.47 10.59 2.00
N ASN A 177 9.18 9.68 1.34
CA ASN A 177 9.78 8.51 1.97
C ASN A 177 11.31 8.55 1.86
N LYS A 178 11.99 7.86 2.77
CA LYS A 178 13.46 7.81 2.89
C LYS A 178 14.08 9.20 2.96
N LEU A 179 13.44 10.08 3.71
CA LEU A 179 13.91 11.45 3.91
C LEU A 179 15.22 11.45 4.67
N LYS A 180 16.23 12.11 4.10
CA LYS A 180 17.52 12.40 4.73
C LYS A 180 17.64 13.89 4.98
N ASN A 181 18.37 14.30 5.98
CA ASN A 181 18.63 15.72 6.25
C ASN A 181 19.69 16.30 5.27
N LEU A 182 19.43 16.20 3.94
CA LEU A 182 20.31 16.69 2.89
C LEU A 182 19.76 17.98 2.28
N ARG A 183 20.67 18.93 1.99
CA ARG A 183 20.30 20.20 1.35
C ARG A 183 19.59 19.98 -0.01
N SER A 184 20.04 19.00 -0.79
CA SER A 184 19.40 18.65 -2.08
C SER A 184 17.95 18.20 -1.91
N GLN A 185 17.68 17.35 -0.90
CA GLN A 185 16.31 16.88 -0.64
C GLN A 185 15.40 18.01 -0.15
N ARG A 186 15.90 18.92 0.68
CA ARG A 186 15.14 20.11 1.11
C ARG A 186 14.73 20.99 -0.06
N LEU A 187 15.61 21.15 -1.06
CA LEU A 187 15.31 21.94 -2.27
C LEU A 187 14.22 21.26 -3.11
N VAL A 188 14.29 19.93 -3.32
CA VAL A 188 13.26 19.18 -4.03
C VAL A 188 11.94 19.21 -3.28
N TYR A 189 11.94 19.01 -1.97
CA TYR A 189 10.74 19.08 -1.13
C TYR A 189 10.04 20.43 -1.24
N LYS A 190 10.82 21.51 -1.11
CA LYS A 190 10.33 22.86 -1.26
C LYS A 190 9.72 23.11 -2.65
N ASP A 191 10.37 22.65 -3.70
CA ASP A 191 9.89 22.76 -5.07
C ASP A 191 8.53 22.05 -5.26
N LEU A 192 8.38 20.84 -4.73
CA LEU A 192 7.13 20.08 -4.81
C LEU A 192 5.95 20.77 -4.11
N ILE A 193 6.18 21.39 -2.95
CA ILE A 193 5.12 22.06 -2.18
C ILE A 193 4.83 23.45 -2.70
N GLU A 194 5.87 24.29 -2.92
CA GLU A 194 5.68 25.71 -3.19
C GLU A 194 5.38 26.00 -4.67
N ASN A 195 5.91 25.18 -5.59
CA ASN A 195 5.84 25.51 -7.02
C ASN A 195 4.78 24.68 -7.78
N HIS A 196 4.29 23.58 -7.21
CA HIS A 196 3.44 22.63 -7.94
C HIS A 196 2.12 22.30 -7.25
N ASP A 197 1.90 22.76 -6.03
CA ASP A 197 0.68 22.50 -5.24
C ASP A 197 0.24 21.02 -5.21
N TYR A 198 1.22 20.13 -5.15
CA TYR A 198 0.95 18.70 -5.06
C TYR A 198 0.35 18.33 -3.69
N PRO A 199 -0.56 17.35 -3.62
CA PRO A 199 -1.18 16.91 -2.37
C PRO A 199 -0.23 16.07 -1.50
N VAL A 200 0.86 16.70 -1.04
CA VAL A 200 1.90 16.07 -0.20
C VAL A 200 1.38 15.97 1.24
N LEU A 201 1.56 14.80 1.87
CA LEU A 201 1.26 14.62 3.29
C LEU A 201 2.16 15.49 4.16
N ALA A 202 1.65 15.91 5.31
CA ALA A 202 2.44 16.62 6.30
C ALA A 202 3.52 15.71 6.92
N THR A 203 3.19 14.44 7.11
CA THR A 203 4.12 13.41 7.59
C THR A 203 5.06 12.95 6.49
N SER A 204 6.33 12.79 6.83
CA SER A 204 7.35 12.16 5.98
C SER A 204 8.02 11.02 6.73
N VAL A 205 8.48 9.99 6.01
CA VAL A 205 9.19 8.85 6.61
C VAL A 205 10.70 8.99 6.41
N SER A 206 11.43 8.99 7.51
CA SER A 206 12.88 9.12 7.54
C SER A 206 13.60 7.91 6.94
N ASP A 207 14.77 8.13 6.32
CA ASP A 207 15.65 7.03 5.92
C ASP A 207 16.31 6.41 7.15
N TYR A 208 16.07 5.13 7.32
CA TYR A 208 16.57 4.38 8.48
C TYR A 208 17.10 3.00 8.10
N SER A 209 18.39 2.79 8.32
CA SER A 209 19.06 1.52 8.00
C SER A 209 18.50 0.31 8.78
N GLY A 210 17.89 0.56 9.93
CA GLY A 210 17.25 -0.47 10.76
C GLY A 210 16.00 -1.10 10.12
N ILE A 211 15.41 -0.47 9.11
CA ILE A 211 14.30 -1.05 8.33
C ILE A 211 14.71 -2.40 7.75
N GLN A 212 15.87 -2.50 7.11
CA GLN A 212 16.37 -3.76 6.54
C GLN A 212 16.47 -4.87 7.60
N SER A 213 16.92 -4.52 8.80
CA SER A 213 17.01 -5.47 9.91
C SER A 213 15.62 -5.92 10.40
N ALA A 214 14.64 -5.04 10.42
CA ALA A 214 13.25 -5.37 10.77
C ALA A 214 12.64 -6.30 9.71
N LEU A 215 12.86 -5.98 8.43
CA LEU A 215 12.44 -6.77 7.29
C LEU A 215 13.00 -8.20 7.35
N LEU A 216 14.31 -8.35 7.53
CA LEU A 216 14.97 -9.66 7.68
C LEU A 216 14.45 -10.49 8.86
N ARG A 217 13.87 -9.85 9.86
CA ARG A 217 13.28 -10.50 11.03
C ARG A 217 11.77 -10.69 10.92
N HIS A 218 11.18 -10.29 9.80
CA HIS A 218 9.73 -10.32 9.58
C HIS A 218 8.96 -9.64 10.73
N LYS A 219 9.45 -8.48 11.20
CA LYS A 219 8.83 -7.72 12.30
C LYS A 219 8.55 -6.29 11.87
N PRO A 220 7.37 -5.74 12.19
CA PRO A 220 7.13 -4.31 12.06
C PRO A 220 8.13 -3.51 12.91
N LEU A 221 8.36 -2.27 12.53
CA LEU A 221 9.33 -1.41 13.20
C LEU A 221 9.03 -1.22 14.69
N TYR A 222 7.76 -1.07 15.06
CA TYR A 222 7.38 -0.89 16.47
C TYR A 222 7.75 -2.09 17.35
N MET A 223 7.76 -3.30 16.79
CA MET A 223 8.20 -4.52 17.50
C MET A 223 9.73 -4.70 17.51
N HIS A 224 10.43 -4.09 16.55
CA HIS A 224 11.88 -4.26 16.40
C HIS A 224 12.67 -3.10 17.02
N ARG A 225 12.19 -1.87 16.85
CA ARG A 225 12.85 -0.63 17.28
C ARG A 225 11.81 0.41 17.70
N SER A 226 11.02 0.11 18.73
CA SER A 226 9.89 0.94 19.18
C SER A 226 10.25 2.40 19.49
N LYS A 227 11.49 2.69 19.86
CA LYS A 227 11.99 4.04 20.18
C LYS A 227 12.76 4.70 19.03
N SER A 228 12.63 4.23 17.79
CA SER A 228 13.27 4.88 16.66
C SER A 228 12.36 6.00 16.09
N ALA A 229 12.96 7.11 15.66
CA ALA A 229 12.22 8.21 15.03
C ALA A 229 11.35 7.72 13.85
N VAL A 230 11.84 6.79 13.05
CA VAL A 230 11.07 6.24 11.93
C VAL A 230 9.82 5.44 12.38
N ASN A 231 9.80 4.91 13.60
CA ASN A 231 8.58 4.31 14.14
C ASN A 231 7.56 5.38 14.51
N GLU A 232 8.00 6.51 15.05
CA GLU A 232 7.17 7.69 15.29
C GLU A 232 6.60 8.22 13.96
N ASP A 233 7.44 8.32 12.90
CA ASP A 233 6.99 8.72 11.56
C ASP A 233 5.84 7.83 11.05
N TYR A 234 5.91 6.50 11.22
CA TYR A 234 4.81 5.60 10.80
C TYR A 234 3.58 5.70 11.69
N THR A 235 3.74 6.04 12.96
CA THR A 235 2.60 6.29 13.86
C THR A 235 1.89 7.59 13.46
N GLU A 236 2.65 8.65 13.20
CA GLU A 236 2.11 9.92 12.71
C GLU A 236 1.44 9.75 11.34
N LEU A 237 2.05 8.97 10.43
CA LEU A 237 1.46 8.64 9.14
C LEU A 237 0.11 7.92 9.29
N ALA A 238 0.03 6.95 10.19
CA ALA A 238 -1.23 6.23 10.43
C ALA A 238 -2.33 7.18 10.95
N ASN A 239 -1.97 8.09 11.87
CA ASN A 239 -2.91 9.08 12.37
C ASN A 239 -3.38 10.06 11.27
N GLU A 240 -2.46 10.59 10.47
CA GLU A 240 -2.80 11.49 9.35
C GLU A 240 -3.70 10.79 8.33
N ILE A 241 -3.41 9.53 7.98
CA ILE A 241 -4.24 8.73 7.07
C ILE A 241 -5.63 8.48 7.66
N ALA A 242 -5.73 8.14 8.94
CA ALA A 242 -7.03 7.95 9.61
C ALA A 242 -7.88 9.22 9.55
N GLU A 243 -7.30 10.39 9.86
CA GLU A 243 -7.99 11.68 9.74
C GLU A 243 -8.46 11.99 8.31
N ILE A 244 -7.67 11.63 7.30
CA ILE A 244 -8.05 11.81 5.89
C ILE A 244 -9.26 10.93 5.55
N LEU A 245 -9.23 9.66 5.95
CA LEU A 245 -10.32 8.70 5.68
C LEU A 245 -11.62 9.08 6.39
N ASP A 246 -11.54 9.59 7.62
CA ASP A 246 -12.70 10.05 8.38
C ASP A 246 -13.41 11.21 7.66
N ARG A 247 -12.64 12.19 7.18
CA ARG A 247 -13.18 13.32 6.40
C ARG A 247 -13.84 12.91 5.07
N MET A 248 -13.41 11.77 4.49
CA MET A 248 -14.02 11.20 3.28
C MET A 248 -15.30 10.41 3.58
N GLY A 249 -15.51 9.95 4.81
CA GLY A 249 -16.70 9.19 5.23
C GLY A 249 -17.96 10.02 5.36
N ASP A 250 -17.84 11.35 5.43
CA ASP A 250 -18.93 12.30 5.59
C ASP A 250 -19.52 12.81 4.24
N ARG A 251 -19.15 12.18 3.11
CA ARG A 251 -19.63 12.52 1.75
C ARG A 251 -20.62 11.49 1.21
#